data_54e844af4ab38ff882aadf22ce361950
#
_entry.id   54e844af4ab38ff882aadf22ce361950
#
_cell.length_a   1.000
_cell.length_b   1.000
_cell.length_c   1.000
_cell.angle_alpha   90.00
_cell.angle_beta   90.00
_cell.angle_gamma   90.00
#
_symmetry.space_group_name_H-M   'P 1'
#
loop_
_entity.id
_entity.type
_entity.pdbx_description
1 polymer ?
#
loop_
_entity_poly.entity_id
_entity_poly.type
_entity_poly.pdbx_seq_one_letter_code
_entity_poly.pdbx_strand_id
1 'polypeptide(L)'
;MPDSIREQIVDAFSARISAARSTQLDGSSDLPARALWDSTESAERLQYGKMRLTMDVNVGFMDAVDKNVSNSEQGNSMLAELLEDALNSDPTMGGLCSQINYIESTIDYPEPGQDEIAILAAFQIVYETDSTSPFTA
;
A
#
# COMPACT_ATOMS: atom_id res chain seq x y z
N MET A 1 16.99 1.44 -18.68
CA MET A 1 16.09 2.60 -18.64
C MET A 1 15.92 3.09 -17.21
N PRO A 2 15.94 4.39 -16.99
CA PRO A 2 15.66 4.89 -15.63
C PRO A 2 14.22 4.58 -15.24
N ASP A 3 14.01 4.38 -13.95
CA ASP A 3 12.67 4.17 -13.42
C ASP A 3 11.91 5.49 -13.40
N SER A 4 10.61 5.44 -13.71
CA SER A 4 9.73 6.60 -13.54
C SER A 4 9.62 6.95 -12.05
N ILE A 5 9.18 8.17 -11.76
CA ILE A 5 8.93 8.56 -10.36
C ILE A 5 7.88 7.64 -9.74
N ARG A 6 6.84 7.29 -10.49
CA ARG A 6 5.82 6.34 -10.03
C ARG A 6 6.43 4.99 -9.64
N GLU A 7 7.33 4.45 -10.48
CA GLU A 7 7.96 3.17 -10.20
C GLU A 7 8.85 3.24 -8.95
N GLN A 8 9.59 4.32 -8.78
CA GLN A 8 10.41 4.53 -7.59
C GLN A 8 9.55 4.57 -6.32
N ILE A 9 8.39 5.23 -6.38
CA ILE A 9 7.46 5.32 -5.27
C ILE A 9 6.89 3.96 -4.91
N VAL A 10 6.41 3.21 -5.91
CA VAL A 10 5.81 1.88 -5.67
C VAL A 10 6.86 0.94 -5.08
N ASP A 11 8.08 0.97 -5.61
CA ASP A 11 9.17 0.14 -5.11
C ASP A 11 9.55 0.50 -3.67
N ALA A 12 9.67 1.78 -3.37
CA ALA A 12 9.98 2.26 -2.02
C ALA A 12 8.87 1.91 -1.03
N PHE A 13 7.61 2.03 -1.44
CA PHE A 13 6.47 1.70 -0.58
C PHE A 13 6.40 0.20 -0.32
N SER A 14 6.64 -0.63 -1.33
CA SER A 14 6.66 -2.08 -1.15
C SER A 14 7.77 -2.51 -0.17
N ALA A 15 8.93 -1.89 -0.25
CA ALA A 15 10.03 -2.17 0.69
C ALA A 15 9.67 -1.73 2.11
N ARG A 16 9.02 -0.56 2.25
CA ARG A 16 8.62 -0.02 3.56
C ARG A 16 7.70 -0.96 4.31
N ILE A 17 6.73 -1.56 3.63
CA ILE A 17 5.75 -2.45 4.25
C ILE A 17 6.09 -3.93 4.07
N SER A 18 7.27 -4.24 3.53
CA SER A 18 7.72 -5.62 3.30
C SER A 18 6.70 -6.45 2.52
N ALA A 19 6.15 -5.87 1.46
CA ALA A 19 5.14 -6.50 0.61
C ALA A 19 5.71 -6.90 -0.74
N ALA A 20 5.24 -8.02 -1.28
CA ALA A 20 5.55 -8.42 -2.64
C ALA A 20 4.65 -7.64 -3.61
N ARG A 21 5.19 -7.27 -4.76
CA ARG A 21 4.41 -6.61 -5.81
C ARG A 21 3.63 -7.68 -6.57
N SER A 22 2.38 -7.88 -6.14
CA SER A 22 1.52 -8.93 -6.69
C SER A 22 0.06 -8.53 -6.49
N THR A 23 -0.79 -8.90 -7.43
CA THR A 23 -2.22 -8.64 -7.34
C THR A 23 -2.96 -9.69 -6.51
N GLN A 24 -2.26 -10.71 -6.02
CA GLN A 24 -2.88 -11.82 -5.29
C GLN A 24 -2.06 -12.23 -4.09
N LEU A 25 -2.77 -12.48 -2.98
CA LEU A 25 -2.29 -13.30 -1.88
C LEU A 25 -2.97 -14.64 -1.99
N ASP A 26 -2.21 -15.71 -2.12
CA ASP A 26 -2.79 -17.04 -2.14
C ASP A 26 -2.43 -17.81 -0.87
N GLY A 27 -3.17 -18.88 -0.60
CA GLY A 27 -2.97 -19.68 0.60
C GLY A 27 -1.70 -20.54 0.56
N SER A 28 -0.94 -20.50 -0.53
CA SER A 28 0.34 -21.20 -0.63
C SER A 28 1.50 -20.30 -0.20
N SER A 29 1.26 -19.00 0.00
CA SER A 29 2.28 -18.09 0.50
C SER A 29 2.59 -18.36 1.96
N ASP A 30 3.84 -18.15 2.37
CA ASP A 30 4.20 -18.20 3.78
C ASP A 30 3.50 -17.07 4.53
N LEU A 31 2.87 -17.40 5.64
CA LEU A 31 2.18 -16.41 6.47
C LEU A 31 3.07 -15.93 7.61
N PRO A 32 2.99 -14.65 8.01
CA PRO A 32 2.15 -13.59 7.43
C PRO A 32 2.67 -13.15 6.05
N ALA A 33 1.75 -12.78 5.17
CA ALA A 33 2.09 -12.36 3.80
C ALA A 33 1.43 -11.03 3.48
N ARG A 34 2.17 -10.17 2.77
CA ARG A 34 1.68 -8.89 2.29
C ARG A 34 1.92 -8.79 0.79
N ALA A 35 0.94 -8.23 0.10
CA ALA A 35 1.05 -7.94 -1.33
C ALA A 35 0.63 -6.51 -1.58
N LEU A 36 1.17 -5.91 -2.62
CA LEU A 36 0.89 -4.53 -2.98
C LEU A 36 0.73 -4.43 -4.49
N TRP A 37 -0.27 -3.67 -4.92
CA TRP A 37 -0.42 -3.34 -6.33
C TRP A 37 -0.96 -1.92 -6.48
N ASP A 38 -0.41 -1.21 -7.45
CA ASP A 38 -0.87 0.11 -7.83
C ASP A 38 -1.95 -0.03 -8.91
N SER A 39 -2.84 0.94 -8.97
CA SER A 39 -3.98 0.89 -9.88
C SER A 39 -4.22 2.25 -10.52
N THR A 40 -5.36 2.85 -10.24
CA THR A 40 -5.80 4.08 -10.87
C THR A 40 -4.95 5.28 -10.46
N GLU A 41 -4.71 6.16 -11.40
CA GLU A 41 -4.00 7.40 -11.16
C GLU A 41 -4.74 8.54 -11.82
N SER A 42 -4.93 9.63 -11.08
CA SER A 42 -5.48 10.86 -11.62
C SER A 42 -4.40 11.93 -11.65
N ALA A 43 -4.53 12.86 -12.59
CA ALA A 43 -3.51 13.89 -12.80
C ALA A 43 -4.15 15.26 -12.81
N GLU A 44 -3.45 16.24 -12.23
CA GLU A 44 -3.83 17.63 -12.23
C GLU A 44 -2.64 18.46 -12.71
N ARG A 45 -2.85 19.26 -13.76
CA ARG A 45 -1.80 20.14 -14.24
C ARG A 45 -1.66 21.33 -13.29
N LEU A 46 -0.45 21.56 -12.84
CA LEU A 46 -0.12 22.71 -11.99
C LEU A 46 0.54 23.81 -12.81
N GLN A 47 0.76 24.95 -12.18
CA GLN A 47 1.54 26.03 -12.77
C GLN A 47 3.02 25.65 -12.86
N TYR A 48 3.78 26.37 -13.66
CA TYR A 48 5.23 26.23 -13.78
C TYR A 48 5.69 24.87 -14.35
N GLY A 49 4.86 24.27 -15.19
CA GLY A 49 5.26 23.03 -15.88
C GLY A 49 5.29 21.79 -15.01
N LYS A 50 4.55 21.79 -13.91
CA LYS A 50 4.42 20.65 -13.01
C LYS A 50 3.07 19.99 -13.14
N MET A 51 3.02 18.72 -12.76
CA MET A 51 1.80 17.93 -12.74
C MET A 51 1.72 17.21 -11.40
N ARG A 52 0.56 17.29 -10.76
CA ARG A 52 0.30 16.55 -9.52
C ARG A 52 -0.46 15.27 -9.85
N LEU A 53 0.01 14.18 -9.29
CA LEU A 53 -0.55 12.87 -9.54
C LEU A 53 -1.01 12.27 -8.22
N THR A 54 -2.19 11.64 -8.25
CA THR A 54 -2.74 10.92 -7.11
C THR A 54 -2.91 9.47 -7.55
N MET A 55 -2.11 8.59 -6.97
CA MET A 55 -2.06 7.18 -7.33
C MET A 55 -2.73 6.34 -6.25
N ASP A 56 -3.63 5.47 -6.66
CA ASP A 56 -4.25 4.50 -5.76
C ASP A 56 -3.34 3.28 -5.63
N VAL A 57 -3.05 2.91 -4.38
CA VAL A 57 -2.25 1.74 -4.06
C VAL A 57 -3.03 0.87 -3.11
N ASN A 58 -3.13 -0.41 -3.45
CA ASN A 58 -3.84 -1.38 -2.64
C ASN A 58 -2.86 -2.33 -1.97
N VAL A 59 -3.14 -2.68 -0.72
CA VAL A 59 -2.30 -3.58 0.05
C VAL A 59 -3.17 -4.70 0.61
N GLY A 60 -2.76 -5.94 0.36
CA GLY A 60 -3.35 -7.10 1.01
C GLY A 60 -2.42 -7.62 2.09
N PHE A 61 -2.98 -7.97 3.24
CA PHE A 61 -2.23 -8.55 4.36
C PHE A 61 -3.00 -9.74 4.91
N MET A 62 -2.35 -10.90 4.95
CA MET A 62 -2.99 -12.15 5.38
C MET A 62 -2.13 -12.81 6.46
N ASP A 63 -2.77 -13.32 7.50
CA ASP A 63 -2.11 -14.08 8.54
C ASP A 63 -3.01 -15.20 9.05
N ALA A 64 -2.39 -16.21 9.66
CA ALA A 64 -3.10 -17.30 10.27
C ALA A 64 -3.87 -16.84 11.51
N VAL A 65 -5.03 -17.44 11.75
CA VAL A 65 -5.83 -17.13 12.94
C VAL A 65 -5.06 -17.51 14.22
N ASP A 66 -5.01 -16.58 15.17
CA ASP A 66 -4.52 -16.82 16.51
C ASP A 66 -5.71 -17.22 17.39
N LYS A 67 -5.69 -18.46 17.84
CA LYS A 67 -6.80 -19.00 18.63
C LYS A 67 -6.88 -18.46 20.06
N ASN A 68 -5.87 -17.71 20.50
CA ASN A 68 -5.81 -17.15 21.85
C ASN A 68 -6.47 -15.78 21.97
N VAL A 69 -6.82 -15.16 20.85
CA VAL A 69 -7.49 -13.85 20.80
C VAL A 69 -8.69 -13.93 19.88
N SER A 70 -9.63 -12.99 20.03
CA SER A 70 -10.77 -12.94 19.13
C SER A 70 -10.31 -12.52 17.73
N ASN A 71 -11.07 -12.94 16.71
CA ASN A 71 -10.76 -12.56 15.33
C ASN A 71 -10.77 -11.04 15.15
N SER A 72 -11.68 -10.35 15.83
CA SER A 72 -11.76 -8.89 15.78
C SER A 72 -10.50 -8.23 16.36
N GLU A 73 -10.02 -8.71 17.50
CA GLU A 73 -8.78 -8.19 18.10
C GLU A 73 -7.59 -8.41 17.17
N GLN A 74 -7.48 -9.60 16.60
CA GLN A 74 -6.39 -9.92 15.69
C GLN A 74 -6.44 -9.05 14.44
N GLY A 75 -7.64 -8.90 13.84
CA GLY A 75 -7.81 -8.06 12.65
C GLY A 75 -7.44 -6.61 12.92
N ASN A 76 -7.87 -6.07 14.05
CA ASN A 76 -7.54 -4.70 14.44
C ASN A 76 -6.03 -4.53 14.65
N SER A 77 -5.38 -5.51 15.26
CA SER A 77 -3.93 -5.47 15.49
C SER A 77 -3.15 -5.55 14.18
N MET A 78 -3.57 -6.42 13.26
CA MET A 78 -2.97 -6.53 11.93
C MET A 78 -3.09 -5.22 11.16
N LEU A 79 -4.28 -4.61 11.18
CA LEU A 79 -4.50 -3.35 10.49
C LEU A 79 -3.65 -2.24 11.08
N ALA A 80 -3.59 -2.14 12.41
CA ALA A 80 -2.77 -1.13 13.08
C ALA A 80 -1.28 -1.29 12.73
N GLU A 81 -0.79 -2.52 12.72
CA GLU A 81 0.59 -2.81 12.33
C GLU A 81 0.88 -2.39 10.89
N LEU A 82 -0.02 -2.73 9.97
CA LEU A 82 0.11 -2.34 8.57
C LEU A 82 0.12 -0.82 8.41
N LEU A 83 -0.79 -0.12 9.09
CA LEU A 83 -0.88 1.34 9.02
C LEU A 83 0.35 2.01 9.62
N GLU A 84 0.87 1.50 10.72
CA GLU A 84 2.08 2.03 11.31
C GLU A 84 3.26 1.91 10.34
N ASP A 85 3.41 0.74 9.71
CA ASP A 85 4.47 0.53 8.72
C ASP A 85 4.30 1.44 7.50
N ALA A 86 3.08 1.54 6.99
CA ALA A 86 2.80 2.30 5.77
C ALA A 86 2.94 3.81 5.96
N LEU A 87 2.38 4.33 7.06
CA LEU A 87 2.37 5.76 7.30
C LEU A 87 3.68 6.27 7.88
N ASN A 88 4.31 5.48 8.77
CA ASN A 88 5.65 5.75 9.27
C ASN A 88 5.82 7.22 9.72
N SER A 89 7.01 7.58 10.18
CA SER A 89 7.34 8.97 10.53
C SER A 89 7.89 9.76 9.34
N ASP A 90 8.06 9.13 8.17
CA ASP A 90 8.52 9.78 6.95
C ASP A 90 7.41 9.73 5.90
N PRO A 91 6.51 10.73 5.85
CA PRO A 91 5.37 10.71 4.95
C PRO A 91 5.73 10.95 3.48
N THR A 92 6.95 11.35 3.18
CA THR A 92 7.39 11.67 1.82
C THR A 92 8.30 10.63 1.21
N MET A 93 8.65 9.58 1.94
CA MET A 93 9.61 8.56 1.48
C MET A 93 10.90 9.18 0.95
N GLY A 94 11.51 10.06 1.77
CA GLY A 94 12.75 10.74 1.38
C GLY A 94 12.57 11.78 0.28
N GLY A 95 11.36 12.31 0.10
CA GLY A 95 11.07 13.32 -0.91
C GLY A 95 10.52 12.79 -2.22
N LEU A 96 10.27 11.48 -2.33
CA LEU A 96 9.70 10.89 -3.55
C LEU A 96 8.25 11.29 -3.78
N CYS A 97 7.50 11.52 -2.71
CA CYS A 97 6.09 11.90 -2.80
C CYS A 97 5.79 13.06 -1.85
N SER A 98 4.60 13.66 -2.01
CA SER A 98 4.14 14.77 -1.16
C SER A 98 3.47 14.27 0.09
N GLN A 99 2.67 13.21 -0.03
CA GLN A 99 1.94 12.63 1.10
C GLN A 99 1.45 11.23 0.78
N ILE A 100 1.21 10.48 1.84
CA ILE A 100 0.60 9.15 1.79
C ILE A 100 -0.67 9.24 2.62
N ASN A 101 -1.81 8.92 2.02
CA ASN A 101 -3.12 8.98 2.67
C ASN A 101 -3.70 7.59 2.80
N TYR A 102 -4.14 7.23 3.99
CA TYR A 102 -4.94 6.03 4.20
C TYR A 102 -6.40 6.36 3.88
N ILE A 103 -7.02 5.58 3.02
CA ILE A 103 -8.36 5.87 2.51
C ILE A 103 -9.41 4.97 3.18
N GLU A 104 -9.23 3.67 3.09
CA GLU A 104 -10.19 2.72 3.64
C GLU A 104 -9.57 1.34 3.78
N SER A 105 -10.25 0.47 4.52
CA SER A 105 -9.84 -0.92 4.62
C SER A 105 -11.05 -1.82 4.87
N THR A 106 -10.87 -3.09 4.54
CA THR A 106 -11.83 -4.14 4.84
C THR A 106 -11.09 -5.28 5.50
N ILE A 107 -11.66 -5.83 6.56
CA ILE A 107 -11.12 -7.01 7.22
C ILE A 107 -12.03 -8.18 6.89
N ASP A 108 -11.47 -9.20 6.22
CA ASP A 108 -12.18 -10.44 5.93
C ASP A 108 -11.89 -11.45 7.01
N TYR A 109 -12.91 -11.78 7.80
CA TYR A 109 -12.80 -12.78 8.83
C TYR A 109 -13.02 -14.18 8.25
N PRO A 110 -12.38 -15.21 8.83
CA PRO A 110 -12.50 -16.57 8.27
C PRO A 110 -13.91 -17.11 8.43
N GLU A 111 -14.40 -17.75 7.38
CA GLU A 111 -15.63 -18.55 7.44
C GLU A 111 -15.32 -19.92 8.03
N PRO A 112 -16.36 -20.71 8.42
CA PRO A 112 -16.13 -22.06 8.92
C PRO A 112 -15.25 -22.88 7.97
N GLY A 113 -14.17 -23.46 8.52
CA GLY A 113 -13.20 -24.21 7.74
C GLY A 113 -12.04 -23.42 7.19
N GLN A 114 -12.03 -22.11 7.39
CA GLN A 114 -10.92 -21.23 7.01
C GLN A 114 -10.11 -20.83 8.25
N ASP A 115 -8.80 -20.70 8.09
CA ASP A 115 -7.88 -20.45 9.19
C ASP A 115 -7.08 -19.14 9.03
N GLU A 116 -7.54 -18.23 8.20
CA GLU A 116 -6.78 -17.02 7.87
C GLU A 116 -7.65 -15.78 7.96
N ILE A 117 -7.04 -14.68 8.42
CA ILE A 117 -7.64 -13.34 8.39
C ILE A 117 -6.94 -12.56 7.29
N ALA A 118 -7.71 -11.91 6.44
CA ALA A 118 -7.18 -11.08 5.35
C ALA A 118 -7.64 -9.64 5.50
N ILE A 119 -6.72 -8.72 5.23
CA ILE A 119 -7.00 -7.28 5.23
C ILE A 119 -6.72 -6.75 3.84
N LEU A 120 -7.63 -5.92 3.34
CA LEU A 120 -7.42 -5.15 2.12
C LEU A 120 -7.48 -3.68 2.51
N ALA A 121 -6.37 -2.97 2.32
CA ALA A 121 -6.28 -1.56 2.65
C ALA A 121 -5.99 -0.75 1.39
N ALA A 122 -6.61 0.41 1.28
CA ALA A 122 -6.42 1.31 0.15
C ALA A 122 -5.73 2.58 0.62
N PHE A 123 -4.71 2.99 -0.12
CA PHE A 123 -3.94 4.21 0.10
C PHE A 123 -3.94 5.06 -1.14
N GLN A 124 -3.74 6.36 -0.97
CA GLN A 124 -3.44 7.26 -2.07
C GLN A 124 -2.10 7.90 -1.81
N ILE A 125 -1.23 7.87 -2.82
CA ILE A 125 0.07 8.52 -2.76
C ILE A 125 0.05 9.67 -3.75
N VAL A 126 0.30 10.88 -3.23
CA VAL A 126 0.32 12.11 -4.03
C VAL A 126 1.77 12.49 -4.31
N TYR A 127 2.08 12.69 -5.58
CA TYR A 127 3.43 13.09 -5.99
C TYR A 127 3.37 14.03 -7.17
N GLU A 128 4.50 14.63 -7.51
CA GLU A 128 4.60 15.60 -8.60
C GLU A 128 5.70 15.20 -9.56
N THR A 129 5.47 15.45 -10.84
CA THR A 129 6.47 15.31 -11.88
C THR A 129 6.46 16.56 -12.75
N ASP A 130 7.45 16.70 -13.63
CA ASP A 130 7.36 17.64 -14.72
C ASP A 130 6.17 17.27 -15.60
N SER A 131 5.46 18.26 -16.13
CA SER A 131 4.26 18.01 -16.93
C SER A 131 4.55 17.29 -18.25
N THR A 132 5.82 17.19 -18.65
CA THR A 132 6.24 16.55 -19.89
C THR A 132 7.13 15.32 -19.67
N SER A 133 7.44 14.98 -18.41
CA SER A 133 8.31 13.83 -18.14
C SER A 133 7.91 13.11 -16.86
N PRO A 134 7.55 11.82 -16.95
CA PRO A 134 7.29 11.01 -15.75
C PRO A 134 8.56 10.59 -14.98
N PHE A 135 9.72 10.94 -15.49
CA PHE A 135 11.01 10.57 -14.89
C PHE A 135 11.63 11.69 -14.06
N THR A 136 11.08 12.89 -14.13
CA THR A 136 11.65 14.08 -13.49
C THR A 136 10.61 14.71 -12.55
N ALA A 137 11.03 14.90 -11.32
CA ALA A 137 10.19 15.56 -10.32
C ALA A 137 10.20 17.10 -10.46
#